data_a1b9ba42666582ae08a6c6fd40fabec8
#
_entry.id   a1b9ba42666582ae08a6c6fd40fabec8
#
_cell.length_a   1.000
_cell.length_b   1.000
_cell.length_c   1.000
_cell.angle_alpha   90.00
_cell.angle_beta   90.00
_cell.angle_gamma   90.00
#
_symmetry.space_group_name_H-M   'P 1'
#
loop_
_entity.id
_entity.type
_entity.pdbx_description
1 polymer ?
#
loop_
_entity_poly.entity_id
_entity_poly.type
_entity_poly.pdbx_seq_one_letter_code
_entity_poly.pdbx_strand_id
1 'polypeptide(L)'
;GNVCDEVAASIDIMPTLAKLCGGELPEREIDGKDIWPLIIGEKGAKSPHKNYVLTHSNGTVRSGKWKFYPWPEGIDKRDTADWEPSTDPVQLYDTVADIGERTNLAAKQPEVVERLQKVYDKHVVKMEANSRPVAAMIRPDGALSPERPGGAKKKKK
;
A
#
# COMPACT_ATOMS: atom_id res chain seq x y z
N GLY A 1 16.48 14.47 19.04
CA GLY A 1 15.60 13.49 18.40
C GLY A 1 16.38 12.56 17.50
N ASN A 2 15.91 11.35 17.35
CA ASN A 2 16.52 10.37 16.46
C ASN A 2 15.75 10.34 15.13
N VAL A 3 16.44 9.99 14.03
CA VAL A 3 15.83 9.72 12.73
C VAL A 3 15.78 8.21 12.53
N CYS A 4 14.64 7.71 12.05
CA CYS A 4 14.46 6.31 11.71
C CYS A 4 14.08 6.21 10.23
N ASP A 5 14.92 5.53 9.44
CA ASP A 5 14.73 5.34 7.99
C ASP A 5 14.00 4.03 7.67
N GLU A 6 13.59 3.27 8.69
CA GLU A 6 12.84 2.03 8.51
C GLU A 6 11.40 2.31 8.06
N VAL A 7 10.84 1.42 7.26
CA VAL A 7 9.47 1.56 6.75
C VAL A 7 8.46 1.40 7.88
N ALA A 8 7.60 2.39 8.03
CA ALA A 8 6.45 2.39 8.94
C ALA A 8 5.26 3.07 8.27
N ALA A 9 4.06 2.72 8.67
CA ALA A 9 2.84 3.26 8.08
C ALA A 9 1.79 3.57 9.15
N SER A 10 0.83 4.43 8.84
CA SER A 10 -0.26 4.79 9.76
C SER A 10 -1.11 3.60 10.21
N ILE A 11 -1.21 2.56 9.38
CA ILE A 11 -1.89 1.31 9.73
C ILE A 11 -1.25 0.56 10.90
N ASP A 12 0.02 0.86 11.22
CA ASP A 12 0.79 0.22 12.28
C ASP A 12 0.46 0.78 13.67
N ILE A 13 -0.17 1.95 13.72
CA ILE A 13 -0.51 2.64 14.98
C ILE A 13 -1.45 1.78 15.82
N MET A 14 -2.50 1.26 15.22
CA MET A 14 -3.51 0.47 15.93
C MET A 14 -2.93 -0.80 16.57
N PRO A 15 -2.24 -1.70 15.83
CA PRO A 15 -1.66 -2.89 16.45
C PRO A 15 -0.56 -2.56 17.48
N THR A 16 0.20 -1.49 17.29
CA THR A 16 1.21 -1.04 18.26
C THR A 16 0.54 -0.60 19.56
N LEU A 17 -0.51 0.22 19.49
CA LEU A 17 -1.22 0.68 20.69
C LEU A 17 -1.98 -0.45 21.38
N ALA A 18 -2.62 -1.34 20.60
CA ALA A 18 -3.30 -2.50 21.17
C ALA A 18 -2.34 -3.34 22.03
N LYS A 19 -1.15 -3.64 21.50
CA LYS A 19 -0.13 -4.38 22.24
C LYS A 19 0.34 -3.66 23.51
N LEU A 20 0.58 -2.34 23.42
CA LEU A 20 1.01 -1.54 24.58
C LEU A 20 -0.04 -1.49 25.69
N CYS A 21 -1.32 -1.47 25.33
CA CYS A 21 -2.43 -1.42 26.28
C CYS A 21 -2.93 -2.81 26.71
N GLY A 22 -2.32 -3.90 26.25
CA GLY A 22 -2.79 -5.25 26.50
C GLY A 22 -4.14 -5.56 25.83
N GLY A 23 -4.48 -4.82 24.77
CA GLY A 23 -5.70 -5.03 24.00
C GLY A 23 -5.56 -6.16 22.97
N GLU A 24 -6.66 -6.76 22.62
CA GLU A 24 -6.71 -7.80 21.59
C GLU A 24 -6.85 -7.19 20.19
N LEU A 25 -6.18 -7.81 19.24
CA LEU A 25 -6.34 -7.47 17.82
C LEU A 25 -7.58 -8.19 17.25
N PRO A 26 -8.18 -7.65 16.16
CA PRO A 26 -9.25 -8.34 15.47
C PRO A 26 -8.81 -9.75 15.03
N GLU A 27 -9.73 -10.72 15.09
CA GLU A 27 -9.48 -12.10 14.61
C GLU A 27 -9.10 -12.14 13.12
N ARG A 28 -9.63 -11.18 12.34
CA ARG A 28 -9.30 -11.04 10.92
C ARG A 28 -7.88 -10.54 10.74
N GLU A 29 -7.23 -11.00 9.70
CA GLU A 29 -5.91 -10.51 9.32
C GLU A 29 -5.95 -9.01 9.03
N ILE A 30 -5.00 -8.26 9.62
CA ILE A 30 -4.76 -6.84 9.36
C ILE A 30 -3.36 -6.66 8.78
N ASP A 31 -3.18 -5.61 7.98
CA ASP A 31 -1.88 -5.34 7.34
C ASP A 31 -0.91 -4.60 8.26
N GLY A 32 -1.44 -3.84 9.22
CA GLY A 32 -0.63 -3.13 10.21
C GLY A 32 0.10 -4.07 11.16
N LYS A 33 1.26 -3.64 11.64
CA LYS A 33 2.15 -4.41 12.51
C LYS A 33 2.63 -3.56 13.69
N ASP A 34 3.08 -4.22 14.75
CA ASP A 34 3.70 -3.52 15.88
C ASP A 34 5.05 -2.92 15.47
N ILE A 35 5.16 -1.60 15.59
CA ILE A 35 6.37 -0.83 15.30
C ILE A 35 6.94 -0.16 16.56
N TRP A 36 6.53 -0.58 17.76
CA TRP A 36 7.01 0.03 19.01
C TRP A 36 8.54 0.10 19.11
N PRO A 37 9.31 -0.94 18.73
CA PRO A 37 10.77 -0.87 18.77
C PRO A 37 11.35 0.26 17.91
N LEU A 38 10.72 0.59 16.77
CA LEU A 38 11.13 1.71 15.93
C LEU A 38 10.82 3.05 16.60
N ILE A 39 9.64 3.16 17.23
CA ILE A 39 9.19 4.40 17.88
C ILE A 39 10.11 4.80 19.02
N ILE A 40 10.52 3.82 19.85
CA ILE A 40 11.42 4.11 20.98
C ILE A 40 12.90 4.19 20.59
N GLY A 41 13.23 3.94 19.32
CA GLY A 41 14.60 3.95 18.83
C GLY A 41 15.44 2.80 19.42
N GLU A 42 14.85 1.62 19.60
CA GLU A 42 15.57 0.44 20.08
C GLU A 42 16.74 0.10 19.16
N LYS A 43 17.90 -0.13 19.75
CA LYS A 43 19.12 -0.39 18.98
C LYS A 43 18.98 -1.63 18.09
N GLY A 44 19.14 -1.43 16.79
CA GLY A 44 19.04 -2.52 15.81
C GLY A 44 17.62 -2.90 15.42
N ALA A 45 16.61 -2.16 15.89
CA ALA A 45 15.22 -2.37 15.47
C ALA A 45 15.10 -2.27 13.95
N LYS A 46 14.35 -3.18 13.37
CA LYS A 46 14.05 -3.24 11.94
C LYS A 46 12.54 -3.22 11.72
N SER A 47 12.15 -2.65 10.57
CA SER A 47 10.77 -2.68 10.17
C SER A 47 10.21 -4.10 10.10
N PRO A 48 9.03 -4.35 10.65
CA PRO A 48 8.32 -5.60 10.44
C PRO A 48 7.79 -5.75 8.99
N HIS A 49 7.82 -4.68 8.21
CA HIS A 49 7.42 -4.67 6.81
C HIS A 49 8.60 -4.96 5.89
N LYS A 50 8.83 -6.24 5.61
CA LYS A 50 9.81 -6.63 4.58
C LYS A 50 9.47 -6.04 3.21
N ASN A 51 8.17 -6.03 2.89
CA ASN A 51 7.60 -5.37 1.74
C ASN A 51 6.35 -4.62 2.20
N TYR A 52 6.15 -3.42 1.69
CA TYR A 52 4.94 -2.63 1.93
C TYR A 52 4.26 -2.32 0.60
N VAL A 53 2.99 -2.67 0.48
CA VAL A 53 2.21 -2.40 -0.73
C VAL A 53 1.23 -1.27 -0.45
N LEU A 54 1.40 -0.17 -1.16
CA LEU A 54 0.46 0.95 -1.17
C LEU A 54 -0.63 0.64 -2.20
N THR A 55 -1.85 0.48 -1.73
CA THR A 55 -2.98 0.10 -2.59
C THR A 55 -3.70 1.29 -3.22
N HIS A 56 -3.31 2.51 -2.84
CA HIS A 56 -3.93 3.71 -3.38
C HIS A 56 -3.57 3.87 -4.87
N SER A 57 -4.56 4.25 -5.65
CA SER A 57 -4.50 4.49 -7.10
C SER A 57 -4.06 3.29 -7.93
N ASN A 58 -2.86 2.78 -7.73
CA ASN A 58 -2.23 1.95 -8.74
C ASN A 58 -1.32 0.88 -8.17
N GLY A 59 -1.28 0.78 -6.87
CA GLY A 59 -0.43 -0.14 -6.17
C GLY A 59 1.06 0.20 -6.36
N THR A 60 1.75 0.42 -5.29
CA THR A 60 3.19 0.63 -5.31
C THR A 60 3.81 -0.30 -4.30
N VAL A 61 4.90 -0.94 -4.65
CA VAL A 61 5.61 -1.82 -3.73
C VAL A 61 6.88 -1.15 -3.24
N ARG A 62 6.99 -0.96 -1.93
CA ARG A 62 8.21 -0.55 -1.26
C ARG A 62 8.90 -1.78 -0.67
N SER A 63 10.17 -2.00 -1.01
CA SER A 63 10.97 -3.11 -0.50
C SER A 63 12.41 -2.65 -0.27
N GLY A 64 12.78 -2.39 0.96
CA GLY A 64 14.06 -1.77 1.29
C GLY A 64 14.24 -0.45 0.53
N LYS A 65 15.32 -0.31 -0.26
CA LYS A 65 15.59 0.87 -1.09
C LYS A 65 14.75 0.94 -2.36
N TRP A 66 14.07 -0.15 -2.74
CA TRP A 66 13.34 -0.22 -3.98
C TRP A 66 11.93 0.30 -3.84
N LYS A 67 11.50 1.14 -4.80
CA LYS A 67 10.12 1.53 -5.02
C LYS A 67 9.72 1.11 -6.43
N PHE A 68 8.70 0.27 -6.50
CA PHE A 68 8.26 -0.40 -7.70
C PHE A 68 6.81 -0.07 -8.00
N TYR A 69 6.56 0.32 -9.24
CA TYR A 69 5.23 0.56 -9.78
C TYR A 69 4.92 -0.54 -10.78
N PRO A 70 4.02 -1.49 -10.46
CA PRO A 70 3.77 -2.71 -11.23
C PRO A 70 3.06 -2.48 -12.56
N TRP A 71 2.85 -1.25 -13.03
CA TRP A 71 1.70 -0.96 -13.80
C TRP A 71 1.79 -0.01 -14.98
N PRO A 72 1.06 -0.31 -16.10
CA PRO A 72 1.01 0.56 -17.26
C PRO A 72 -0.33 1.23 -17.55
N GLU A 73 -1.43 0.75 -17.02
CA GLU A 73 -2.73 1.22 -17.47
C GLU A 73 -3.46 2.03 -16.40
N GLY A 74 -3.65 3.32 -16.66
CA GLY A 74 -4.63 4.13 -15.96
C GLY A 74 -4.14 4.96 -14.79
N ILE A 75 -2.90 5.48 -14.78
CA ILE A 75 -2.59 6.61 -13.88
C ILE A 75 -3.66 7.65 -14.08
N ASP A 76 -4.44 7.90 -13.05
CA ASP A 76 -5.39 8.97 -13.07
C ASP A 76 -4.61 10.29 -13.12
N LYS A 77 -4.50 10.83 -14.31
CA LYS A 77 -3.78 12.09 -14.58
C LYS A 77 -4.27 13.27 -13.72
N ARG A 78 -5.38 13.08 -12.99
CA ARG A 78 -5.94 14.11 -12.11
C ARG A 78 -5.12 14.37 -10.85
N ASP A 79 -4.31 13.39 -10.42
CA ASP A 79 -3.49 13.51 -9.21
C ASP A 79 -2.06 13.99 -9.47
N THR A 80 -1.73 14.34 -10.70
CA THR A 80 -0.35 14.64 -11.12
C THR A 80 -0.17 16.08 -11.62
N ALA A 81 -0.85 17.04 -11.00
CA ALA A 81 -0.87 18.44 -11.49
C ALA A 81 0.51 19.06 -11.71
N ASP A 82 1.55 18.58 -11.02
CA ASP A 82 2.91 19.13 -11.10
C ASP A 82 3.98 18.08 -11.43
N TRP A 83 3.60 16.85 -11.77
CA TRP A 83 4.53 15.77 -12.09
C TRP A 83 4.13 15.05 -13.38
N GLU A 84 5.01 15.04 -14.37
CA GLU A 84 4.80 14.24 -15.56
C GLU A 84 5.18 12.79 -15.26
N PRO A 85 4.19 11.87 -15.17
CA PRO A 85 4.48 10.48 -14.94
C PRO A 85 5.27 9.92 -16.12
N SER A 86 6.27 9.09 -15.84
CA SER A 86 6.92 8.31 -16.87
C SER A 86 5.86 7.52 -17.65
N THR A 87 5.95 7.52 -18.96
CA THR A 87 5.08 6.73 -19.84
C THR A 87 5.48 5.26 -19.88
N ASP A 88 6.57 4.92 -19.17
CA ASP A 88 7.04 3.54 -19.11
C ASP A 88 6.06 2.66 -18.35
N PRO A 89 5.72 1.50 -18.92
CA PRO A 89 4.71 0.61 -18.34
C PRO A 89 5.11 0.03 -16.97
N VAL A 90 6.38 -0.09 -16.69
CA VAL A 90 6.91 -0.59 -15.42
C VAL A 90 7.99 0.34 -14.94
N GLN A 91 7.94 0.73 -13.67
CA GLN A 91 8.92 1.65 -13.12
C GLN A 91 9.53 1.09 -11.84
N LEU A 92 10.85 1.23 -11.73
CA LEU A 92 11.62 0.83 -10.57
C LEU A 92 12.62 1.91 -10.20
N TYR A 93 12.60 2.34 -8.94
CA TYR A 93 13.47 3.38 -8.44
C TYR A 93 14.27 2.93 -7.21
N ASP A 94 15.50 3.39 -7.11
CA ASP A 94 16.33 3.29 -5.91
C ASP A 94 16.16 4.58 -5.10
N THR A 95 15.27 4.60 -4.15
CA THR A 95 14.92 5.80 -3.39
C THR A 95 15.98 6.25 -2.38
N VAL A 96 17.07 5.49 -2.22
CA VAL A 96 18.24 5.92 -1.44
C VAL A 96 19.20 6.72 -2.33
N ALA A 97 19.44 6.24 -3.55
CA ALA A 97 20.32 6.92 -4.49
C ALA A 97 19.60 8.04 -5.27
N ASP A 98 18.30 7.89 -5.48
CA ASP A 98 17.46 8.81 -6.27
C ASP A 98 16.11 9.01 -5.57
N ILE A 99 16.09 9.87 -4.54
CA ILE A 99 14.87 10.20 -3.79
C ILE A 99 13.83 10.92 -4.66
N GLY A 100 14.27 11.54 -5.75
CA GLY A 100 13.40 12.26 -6.70
C GLY A 100 12.79 11.37 -7.77
N GLU A 101 13.07 10.07 -7.76
CA GLU A 101 12.51 9.07 -8.71
C GLU A 101 12.68 9.48 -10.18
N ARG A 102 13.85 10.01 -10.52
CA ARG A 102 14.16 10.55 -11.85
C ARG A 102 14.67 9.51 -12.84
N THR A 103 15.26 8.41 -12.33
CA THR A 103 15.92 7.40 -13.14
C THR A 103 15.21 6.06 -13.00
N ASN A 104 14.42 5.70 -14.01
CA ASN A 104 13.80 4.37 -14.06
C ASN A 104 14.85 3.28 -14.29
N LEU A 105 14.96 2.35 -13.33
CA LEU A 105 15.90 1.25 -13.34
C LEU A 105 15.29 -0.08 -13.79
N ALA A 106 14.02 -0.14 -14.17
CA ALA A 106 13.32 -1.37 -14.49
C ALA A 106 14.06 -2.21 -15.55
N ALA A 107 14.50 -1.59 -16.63
CA ALA A 107 15.25 -2.28 -17.69
C ALA A 107 16.64 -2.78 -17.24
N LYS A 108 17.25 -2.14 -16.22
CA LYS A 108 18.55 -2.50 -15.70
C LYS A 108 18.52 -3.53 -14.59
N GLN A 109 17.36 -3.75 -13.99
CA GLN A 109 17.17 -4.61 -12.81
C GLN A 109 15.96 -5.56 -12.98
N PRO A 110 15.91 -6.38 -14.04
CA PRO A 110 14.76 -7.22 -14.35
C PRO A 110 14.45 -8.23 -13.24
N GLU A 111 15.45 -8.76 -12.54
CA GLU A 111 15.27 -9.69 -11.42
C GLU A 111 14.53 -9.03 -10.23
N VAL A 112 14.84 -7.75 -9.96
CA VAL A 112 14.16 -7.00 -8.92
C VAL A 112 12.72 -6.74 -9.31
N VAL A 113 12.46 -6.38 -10.57
CA VAL A 113 11.12 -6.19 -11.12
C VAL A 113 10.30 -7.47 -10.96
N GLU A 114 10.80 -8.62 -11.41
CA GLU A 114 10.10 -9.91 -11.30
C GLU A 114 9.77 -10.25 -9.83
N ARG A 115 10.73 -10.06 -8.95
CA ARG A 115 10.54 -10.31 -7.51
C ARG A 115 9.44 -9.42 -6.91
N LEU A 116 9.44 -8.13 -7.24
CA LEU A 116 8.47 -7.19 -6.69
C LEU A 116 7.09 -7.32 -7.35
N GLN A 117 7.03 -7.71 -8.61
CA GLN A 117 5.79 -8.07 -9.28
C GLN A 117 5.09 -9.24 -8.55
N LYS A 118 5.83 -10.30 -8.22
CA LYS A 118 5.30 -11.43 -7.43
C LYS A 118 4.78 -11.00 -6.05
N VAL A 119 5.41 -10.01 -5.43
CA VAL A 119 4.92 -9.44 -4.15
C VAL A 119 3.59 -8.74 -4.36
N TYR A 120 3.49 -7.92 -5.40
CA TYR A 120 2.27 -7.21 -5.76
C TYR A 120 1.12 -8.18 -6.09
N ASP A 121 1.35 -9.16 -6.95
CA ASP A 121 0.34 -10.13 -7.38
C ASP A 121 -0.24 -10.90 -6.18
N LYS A 122 0.63 -11.34 -5.25
CA LYS A 122 0.18 -11.98 -4.01
C LYS A 122 -0.68 -11.05 -3.15
N HIS A 123 -0.33 -9.77 -3.11
CA HIS A 123 -1.10 -8.79 -2.35
C HIS A 123 -2.48 -8.57 -2.98
N VAL A 124 -2.56 -8.48 -4.30
CA VAL A 124 -3.85 -8.35 -5.03
C VAL A 124 -4.76 -9.53 -4.71
N VAL A 125 -4.28 -10.75 -4.84
CA VAL A 125 -5.05 -11.96 -4.50
C VAL A 125 -5.53 -11.93 -3.04
N LYS A 126 -4.66 -11.55 -2.11
CA LYS A 126 -5.03 -11.41 -0.70
C LYS A 126 -6.10 -10.34 -0.49
N MET A 127 -5.97 -9.21 -1.14
CA MET A 127 -6.96 -8.12 -1.07
C MET A 127 -8.32 -8.55 -1.60
N GLU A 128 -8.37 -9.19 -2.75
CA GLU A 128 -9.61 -9.70 -3.35
C GLU A 128 -10.32 -10.68 -2.41
N ALA A 129 -9.57 -11.62 -1.82
CA ALA A 129 -10.09 -12.59 -0.89
C ALA A 129 -10.66 -11.97 0.41
N ASN A 130 -10.11 -10.83 0.84
CA ASN A 130 -10.46 -10.17 2.10
C ASN A 130 -11.28 -8.88 1.90
N SER A 131 -11.53 -8.46 0.66
CA SER A 131 -12.26 -7.24 0.38
C SER A 131 -13.73 -7.36 0.82
N ARG A 132 -14.26 -6.25 1.32
CA ARG A 132 -15.67 -6.13 1.63
C ARG A 132 -16.24 -4.96 0.84
N PRO A 133 -17.52 -5.02 0.45
CA PRO A 133 -18.17 -3.87 -0.14
C PRO A 133 -18.02 -2.66 0.77
N VAL A 134 -17.48 -1.57 0.26
CA VAL A 134 -17.40 -0.30 1.00
C VAL A 134 -18.81 0.15 1.33
N ALA A 135 -19.05 0.46 2.61
CA ALA A 135 -20.34 0.93 3.09
C ALA A 135 -21.53 -0.08 2.97
N ALA A 136 -21.25 -1.37 2.96
CA ALA A 136 -22.29 -2.35 3.26
C ALA A 136 -22.73 -2.16 4.72
N MET A 137 -23.76 -1.35 4.96
CA MET A 137 -24.40 -1.29 6.26
C MET A 137 -25.17 -2.58 6.47
N ILE A 138 -24.77 -3.34 7.50
CA ILE A 138 -25.54 -4.49 7.95
C ILE A 138 -26.80 -3.91 8.59
N ARG A 139 -27.94 -4.19 8.00
CA ARG A 139 -29.24 -3.81 8.60
C ARG A 139 -29.50 -4.66 9.85
N PRO A 140 -30.42 -4.21 10.76
CA PRO A 140 -30.78 -4.98 11.93
C PRO A 140 -31.34 -6.39 11.61
N ASP A 141 -31.85 -6.61 10.40
CA ASP A 141 -32.31 -7.91 9.89
C ASP A 141 -31.18 -8.79 9.32
N GLY A 142 -29.91 -8.33 9.40
CA GLY A 142 -28.75 -9.05 8.85
C GLY A 142 -28.60 -8.94 7.34
N ALA A 143 -29.50 -8.26 6.64
CA ALA A 143 -29.38 -8.08 5.21
C ALA A 143 -28.32 -7.00 4.86
N LEU A 144 -27.58 -7.22 3.79
CA LEU A 144 -26.71 -6.18 3.23
C LEU A 144 -27.57 -5.05 2.64
N SER A 145 -27.17 -3.81 2.90
CA SER A 145 -27.84 -2.66 2.27
C SER A 145 -27.76 -2.81 0.75
N PRO A 146 -28.87 -2.68 0.03
CA PRO A 146 -28.80 -2.64 -1.42
C PRO A 146 -27.95 -1.43 -1.86
N GLU A 147 -27.36 -1.54 -3.03
CA GLU A 147 -26.56 -0.47 -3.64
C GLU A 147 -27.23 0.89 -3.48
N ARG A 148 -26.43 1.93 -3.23
CA ARG A 148 -26.94 3.30 -3.04
C ARG A 148 -27.95 3.62 -4.15
N PRO A 149 -29.19 4.00 -3.83
CA PRO A 149 -30.08 4.57 -4.82
C PRO A 149 -29.48 5.92 -5.23
N GLY A 150 -28.88 6.02 -6.38
CA GLY A 150 -28.30 7.30 -6.85
C GLY A 150 -27.20 7.21 -7.91
N GLY A 151 -26.77 6.04 -8.30
CA GLY A 151 -25.92 5.85 -9.46
C GLY A 151 -26.69 6.01 -10.77
N ALA A 152 -27.39 7.13 -10.97
CA ALA A 152 -28.03 7.43 -12.24
C ALA A 152 -26.96 7.46 -13.33
N LYS A 153 -26.91 6.42 -14.17
CA LYS A 153 -26.17 6.43 -15.41
C LYS A 153 -26.59 7.69 -16.19
N LYS A 154 -25.72 8.70 -16.22
CA LYS A 154 -25.89 9.80 -17.16
C LYS A 154 -25.91 9.19 -18.55
N LYS A 155 -27.09 9.08 -19.16
CA LYS A 155 -27.22 8.82 -20.58
C LYS A 155 -26.50 9.96 -21.30
N LYS A 156 -25.39 9.62 -21.96
CA LYS A 156 -24.82 10.53 -22.97
C LYS A 156 -25.86 10.70 -24.08
N LYS A 157 -26.30 11.93 -24.26
CA LYS A 157 -26.90 12.39 -25.52
C LYS A 157 -25.79 12.68 -26.51
#